data_b01f4f012ac3f11dd0826e20552ec0e8
#
_entry.id   b01f4f012ac3f11dd0826e20552ec0e8
#
_cell.length_a   1.000
_cell.length_b   1.000
_cell.length_c   1.000
_cell.angle_alpha   90.00
_cell.angle_beta   90.00
_cell.angle_gamma   90.00
#
_symmetry.space_group_name_H-M   'P 1'
#
loop_
_entity.id
_entity.type
_entity.pdbx_description
1 polymer ?
#
loop_
_entity_poly.entity_id
_entity_poly.type
_entity_poly.pdbx_seq_one_letter_code
_entity_poly.pdbx_strand_id
1 'polypeptide(L)'
;MQRWRDMADIPEDWGRSVVTIGSYDGVHRGHQLIIGRAVAHARELGLPTVVVTFDPHPKEVTRPGSHPPLLAPHPRRAELMAGLGVDAVLVLPFTKEFSQLPPAEFVVKVLVEKLHARAVVEGPNFRFGHRAAGTVGTLAELGGTYGFDVVVVDLVERGAAGSGEPFSSSLVRRLIAEGDVRGAAEALGRPHRVEGIVVHGARRGRELGIPTANLDTVPHSAVPADGVYAGWLTAAGERMPAAISVGTNPHFGGTRRTVEAYALDRTDLDLYDQWVAVDFHSFVRGQQAFDTLEELLDRMGEDIRRVRELTRES
;
A
#
# COMPACT_ATOMS: atom_id res chain seq x y z
N MET A 1 3.70 10.16 -15.66
CA MET A 1 4.62 9.18 -15.06
C MET A 1 4.69 7.96 -15.97
N GLN A 2 5.89 7.59 -16.44
CA GLN A 2 6.13 6.36 -17.21
C GLN A 2 6.14 5.13 -16.29
N ARG A 3 5.79 3.96 -16.84
CA ARG A 3 5.78 2.68 -16.09
C ARG A 3 6.49 1.63 -16.91
N TRP A 4 7.58 1.10 -16.40
CA TRP A 4 8.40 0.06 -17.01
C TRP A 4 8.29 -1.23 -16.18
N ARG A 5 8.16 -2.37 -16.83
CA ARG A 5 8.03 -3.69 -16.18
C ARG A 5 9.30 -4.52 -16.30
N ASP A 6 10.26 -4.02 -17.07
CA ASP A 6 11.58 -4.62 -17.23
C ASP A 6 12.59 -3.53 -17.59
N MET A 7 13.87 -3.81 -17.46
CA MET A 7 14.95 -2.93 -17.92
C MET A 7 14.94 -2.72 -19.44
N ALA A 8 14.35 -3.63 -20.19
CA ALA A 8 14.17 -3.50 -21.63
C ALA A 8 13.12 -2.47 -22.04
N ASP A 9 12.21 -2.10 -21.14
CA ASP A 9 11.18 -1.09 -21.39
C ASP A 9 11.71 0.35 -21.22
N ILE A 10 12.92 0.51 -20.67
CA ILE A 10 13.55 1.82 -20.52
C ILE A 10 13.95 2.33 -21.91
N PRO A 11 13.52 3.54 -22.34
CA PRO A 11 13.90 4.10 -23.62
C PRO A 11 15.43 4.19 -23.76
N GLU A 12 15.95 3.88 -24.94
CA GLU A 12 17.40 3.92 -25.22
C GLU A 12 17.99 5.33 -25.03
N ASP A 13 17.19 6.35 -25.28
CA ASP A 13 17.52 7.76 -25.10
C ASP A 13 17.23 8.29 -23.69
N TRP A 14 16.88 7.41 -22.71
CA TRP A 14 16.68 7.80 -21.32
C TRP A 14 17.98 8.37 -20.74
N GLY A 15 17.98 9.63 -20.44
CA GLY A 15 19.14 10.33 -19.94
C GLY A 15 19.44 10.04 -18.45
N ARG A 16 20.21 10.93 -17.83
CA ARG A 16 20.53 10.84 -16.40
C ARG A 16 19.27 10.99 -15.55
N SER A 17 19.26 10.34 -14.39
CA SER A 17 18.13 10.38 -13.46
C SER A 17 18.55 10.41 -11.99
N VAL A 18 17.67 10.84 -11.12
CA VAL A 18 17.75 10.64 -9.66
C VAL A 18 16.90 9.41 -9.32
N VAL A 19 17.49 8.46 -8.61
CA VAL A 19 16.90 7.14 -8.38
C VAL A 19 16.64 6.92 -6.89
N THR A 20 15.55 6.24 -6.57
CA THR A 20 15.33 5.66 -5.24
C THR A 20 14.78 4.24 -5.37
N ILE A 21 15.12 3.34 -4.45
CA ILE A 21 14.93 1.89 -4.59
C ILE A 21 14.22 1.31 -3.37
N GLY A 22 13.14 0.58 -3.58
CA GLY A 22 12.45 -0.05 -2.46
C GLY A 22 11.20 -0.82 -2.88
N SER A 23 10.67 -1.65 -2.00
CA SER A 23 9.38 -2.30 -2.24
C SER A 23 8.22 -1.29 -2.21
N TYR A 24 8.38 -0.19 -1.48
CA TYR A 24 7.43 0.92 -1.35
C TYR A 24 5.99 0.47 -1.07
N ASP A 25 5.83 -0.71 -0.43
CA ASP A 25 4.51 -1.21 -0.12
C ASP A 25 3.79 -0.31 0.88
N GLY A 26 2.59 0.15 0.46
CA GLY A 26 1.78 1.09 1.20
C GLY A 26 2.18 2.56 1.03
N VAL A 27 3.35 2.91 0.48
CA VAL A 27 3.82 4.30 0.32
C VAL A 27 3.51 5.14 1.58
N HIS A 28 3.96 4.64 2.75
CA HIS A 28 3.78 5.28 4.06
C HIS A 28 4.63 6.55 4.19
N ARG A 29 4.44 7.35 5.24
CA ARG A 29 5.12 8.66 5.42
C ARG A 29 6.64 8.59 5.29
N GLY A 30 7.29 7.53 5.78
CA GLY A 30 8.73 7.34 5.57
C GLY A 30 9.09 7.18 4.08
N HIS A 31 8.29 6.42 3.32
CA HIS A 31 8.47 6.31 1.87
C HIS A 31 8.21 7.65 1.16
N GLN A 32 7.15 8.38 1.57
CA GLN A 32 6.83 9.68 1.01
C GLN A 32 7.96 10.69 1.20
N LEU A 33 8.65 10.65 2.34
CA LEU A 33 9.79 11.51 2.60
C LEU A 33 10.96 11.19 1.67
N ILE A 34 11.34 9.89 1.56
CA ILE A 34 12.45 9.46 0.68
C ILE A 34 12.15 9.82 -0.77
N ILE A 35 10.96 9.46 -1.27
CA ILE A 35 10.53 9.78 -2.65
C ILE A 35 10.45 11.30 -2.85
N GLY A 36 9.87 12.04 -1.90
CA GLY A 36 9.79 13.50 -1.98
C GLY A 36 11.16 14.17 -2.02
N ARG A 37 12.14 13.65 -1.27
CA ARG A 37 13.53 14.14 -1.33
C ARG A 37 14.19 13.82 -2.67
N ALA A 38 13.95 12.62 -3.23
CA ALA A 38 14.43 12.26 -4.57
C ALA A 38 13.86 13.20 -5.63
N VAL A 39 12.55 13.46 -5.59
CA VAL A 39 11.87 14.40 -6.51
C VAL A 39 12.41 15.83 -6.37
N ALA A 40 12.60 16.32 -5.14
CA ALA A 40 13.15 17.65 -4.90
C ALA A 40 14.58 17.75 -5.46
N HIS A 41 15.42 16.76 -5.18
CA HIS A 41 16.80 16.74 -5.65
C HIS A 41 16.90 16.61 -7.18
N ALA A 42 16.03 15.82 -7.79
CA ALA A 42 15.94 15.72 -9.24
C ALA A 42 15.60 17.08 -9.89
N ARG A 43 14.66 17.82 -9.31
CA ARG A 43 14.29 19.17 -9.78
C ARG A 43 15.45 20.15 -9.66
N GLU A 44 16.23 20.12 -8.57
CA GLU A 44 17.43 20.93 -8.39
C GLU A 44 18.46 20.70 -9.52
N LEU A 45 18.55 19.43 -10.00
CA LEU A 45 19.46 19.03 -11.06
C LEU A 45 18.88 19.15 -12.48
N GLY A 46 17.59 19.46 -12.63
CA GLY A 46 16.89 19.43 -13.92
C GLY A 46 16.78 18.03 -14.53
N LEU A 47 16.67 17.00 -13.69
CA LEU A 47 16.65 15.57 -14.07
C LEU A 47 15.31 14.92 -13.69
N PRO A 48 14.92 13.82 -14.36
CA PRO A 48 13.78 13.01 -13.95
C PRO A 48 14.07 12.16 -12.71
N THR A 49 13.01 11.86 -11.96
CA THR A 49 13.02 10.94 -10.81
C THR A 49 12.53 9.56 -11.22
N VAL A 50 13.30 8.53 -10.89
CA VAL A 50 12.93 7.12 -11.10
C VAL A 50 12.80 6.41 -9.76
N VAL A 51 11.66 5.77 -9.54
CA VAL A 51 11.49 4.81 -8.45
C VAL A 51 11.70 3.40 -8.99
N VAL A 52 12.64 2.66 -8.41
CA VAL A 52 12.85 1.23 -8.68
C VAL A 52 12.12 0.42 -7.63
N THR A 53 11.23 -0.47 -8.06
CA THR A 53 10.51 -1.40 -7.18
C THR A 53 10.54 -2.81 -7.78
N PHE A 54 9.96 -3.79 -7.11
CA PHE A 54 10.10 -5.20 -7.43
C PHE A 54 8.75 -5.91 -7.49
N ASP A 55 8.61 -6.86 -8.41
CA ASP A 55 7.50 -7.79 -8.52
C ASP A 55 8.01 -9.19 -8.94
N PRO A 56 7.70 -10.27 -8.19
CA PRO A 56 7.02 -10.28 -6.89
C PRO A 56 7.81 -9.60 -5.78
N HIS A 57 7.20 -9.48 -4.60
CA HIS A 57 7.87 -8.89 -3.43
C HIS A 57 9.14 -9.71 -3.07
N PRO A 58 10.30 -9.07 -2.80
CA PRO A 58 11.57 -9.78 -2.57
C PRO A 58 11.51 -10.92 -1.53
N LYS A 59 10.72 -10.76 -0.47
CA LYS A 59 10.54 -11.81 0.55
C LYS A 59 9.83 -13.05 0.00
N GLU A 60 8.97 -12.92 -0.99
CA GLU A 60 8.27 -14.05 -1.59
C GLU A 60 9.24 -15.02 -2.28
N VAL A 61 10.25 -14.46 -2.96
CA VAL A 61 11.27 -15.25 -3.65
C VAL A 61 12.37 -15.75 -2.71
N THR A 62 12.81 -14.91 -1.76
CA THR A 62 13.90 -15.27 -0.86
C THR A 62 13.47 -16.14 0.32
N ARG A 63 12.17 -16.10 0.67
CA ARG A 63 11.56 -16.88 1.75
C ARG A 63 10.15 -17.32 1.32
N PRO A 64 10.00 -18.32 0.44
CA PRO A 64 8.69 -18.75 -0.03
C PRO A 64 7.72 -19.04 1.11
N GLY A 65 6.47 -18.60 0.95
CA GLY A 65 5.44 -18.70 1.99
C GLY A 65 5.47 -17.61 3.06
N SER A 66 6.42 -16.67 3.01
CA SER A 66 6.52 -15.53 3.96
C SER A 66 6.10 -14.20 3.35
N HIS A 67 5.22 -14.21 2.35
CA HIS A 67 4.70 -12.98 1.75
C HIS A 67 3.97 -12.14 2.81
N PRO A 68 4.43 -10.92 3.10
CA PRO A 68 3.72 -10.07 4.06
C PRO A 68 2.39 -9.59 3.44
N PRO A 69 1.34 -9.39 4.26
CA PRO A 69 0.09 -8.83 3.76
C PRO A 69 0.33 -7.53 2.99
N LEU A 70 -0.26 -7.44 1.79
CA LEU A 70 -0.06 -6.34 0.84
C LEU A 70 -0.80 -5.08 1.32
N LEU A 71 -0.09 -3.99 1.49
CA LEU A 71 -0.66 -2.70 1.92
C LEU A 71 -1.25 -1.91 0.76
N ALA A 72 -0.69 -2.06 -0.44
CA ALA A 72 -1.22 -1.47 -1.67
C ALA A 72 -0.81 -2.30 -2.88
N PRO A 73 -1.72 -2.65 -3.80
CA PRO A 73 -1.37 -3.33 -5.05
C PRO A 73 -0.55 -2.40 -5.95
N HIS A 74 0.20 -2.99 -6.91
CA HIS A 74 1.10 -2.23 -7.78
C HIS A 74 0.45 -1.04 -8.50
N PRO A 75 -0.77 -1.14 -9.08
CA PRO A 75 -1.42 0.01 -9.70
C PRO A 75 -1.60 1.16 -8.71
N ARG A 76 -2.07 0.85 -7.49
CA ARG A 76 -2.28 1.85 -6.44
C ARG A 76 -0.97 2.48 -5.96
N ARG A 77 0.10 1.70 -5.81
CA ARG A 77 1.44 2.24 -5.49
C ARG A 77 1.89 3.23 -6.55
N ALA A 78 1.72 2.89 -7.83
CA ALA A 78 2.09 3.76 -8.93
C ALA A 78 1.30 5.07 -8.95
N GLU A 79 -0.01 5.05 -8.65
CA GLU A 79 -0.82 6.27 -8.49
C GLU A 79 -0.30 7.16 -7.35
N LEU A 80 0.00 6.57 -6.20
CA LEU A 80 0.54 7.29 -5.05
C LEU A 80 1.89 7.93 -5.35
N MET A 81 2.78 7.22 -6.05
CA MET A 81 4.07 7.74 -6.48
C MET A 81 3.92 8.86 -7.51
N ALA A 82 2.97 8.74 -8.44
CA ALA A 82 2.65 9.80 -9.40
C ALA A 82 2.19 11.07 -8.67
N GLY A 83 1.36 10.94 -7.64
CA GLY A 83 0.92 12.05 -6.79
C GLY A 83 2.08 12.74 -6.04
N LEU A 84 3.20 12.07 -5.83
CA LEU A 84 4.41 12.65 -5.25
C LEU A 84 5.32 13.33 -6.28
N GLY A 85 5.00 13.25 -7.57
CA GLY A 85 5.76 13.89 -8.64
C GLY A 85 6.88 13.01 -9.24
N VAL A 86 6.79 11.70 -9.09
CA VAL A 86 7.72 10.74 -9.73
C VAL A 86 7.49 10.72 -11.23
N ASP A 87 8.58 10.74 -12.02
CA ASP A 87 8.52 10.75 -13.49
C ASP A 87 8.43 9.35 -14.09
N ALA A 88 9.10 8.37 -13.50
CA ALA A 88 9.06 6.99 -13.94
C ALA A 88 9.12 5.99 -12.78
N VAL A 89 8.44 4.85 -12.93
CA VAL A 89 8.55 3.69 -12.03
C VAL A 89 9.02 2.50 -12.83
N LEU A 90 10.15 1.92 -12.40
CA LEU A 90 10.67 0.65 -12.90
C LEU A 90 10.30 -0.47 -11.93
N VAL A 91 9.46 -1.40 -12.38
CA VAL A 91 9.08 -2.60 -11.64
C VAL A 91 9.95 -3.75 -12.14
N LEU A 92 11.01 -4.06 -11.42
CA LEU A 92 11.92 -5.13 -11.80
C LEU A 92 11.35 -6.51 -11.44
N PRO A 93 11.36 -7.48 -12.38
CA PRO A 93 11.07 -8.87 -12.07
C PRO A 93 12.07 -9.40 -11.03
N PHE A 94 11.58 -9.68 -9.81
CA PHE A 94 12.44 -10.19 -8.74
C PHE A 94 12.49 -11.70 -8.79
N THR A 95 13.37 -12.23 -9.66
CA THR A 95 13.58 -13.67 -9.82
C THR A 95 14.60 -14.21 -8.81
N LYS A 96 14.72 -15.54 -8.73
CA LYS A 96 15.75 -16.18 -7.91
C LYS A 96 17.15 -15.78 -8.36
N GLU A 97 17.39 -15.73 -9.67
CA GLU A 97 18.66 -15.31 -10.27
C GLU A 97 18.96 -13.85 -9.95
N PHE A 98 17.96 -12.95 -10.10
CA PHE A 98 18.12 -11.55 -9.73
C PHE A 98 18.44 -11.37 -8.24
N SER A 99 17.84 -12.17 -7.36
CA SER A 99 18.11 -12.15 -5.92
C SER A 99 19.55 -12.56 -5.53
N GLN A 100 20.29 -13.17 -6.44
CA GLN A 100 21.67 -13.59 -6.24
C GLN A 100 22.71 -12.58 -6.74
N LEU A 101 22.26 -11.48 -7.37
CA LEU A 101 23.18 -10.44 -7.83
C LEU A 101 23.98 -9.83 -6.66
N PRO A 102 25.31 -9.84 -6.72
CA PRO A 102 26.14 -9.08 -5.78
C PRO A 102 25.78 -7.59 -5.80
N PRO A 103 25.99 -6.84 -4.71
CA PRO A 103 25.69 -5.40 -4.67
C PRO A 103 26.31 -4.61 -5.82
N ALA A 104 27.57 -4.84 -6.14
CA ALA A 104 28.24 -4.13 -7.23
C ALA A 104 27.60 -4.42 -8.61
N GLU A 105 27.25 -5.66 -8.90
CA GLU A 105 26.57 -6.00 -10.16
C GLU A 105 25.18 -5.38 -10.28
N PHE A 106 24.41 -5.35 -9.19
CA PHE A 106 23.12 -4.65 -9.16
C PHE A 106 23.32 -3.16 -9.50
N VAL A 107 24.29 -2.49 -8.85
CA VAL A 107 24.58 -1.08 -9.10
C VAL A 107 24.97 -0.85 -10.57
N VAL A 108 25.88 -1.64 -11.10
CA VAL A 108 26.33 -1.48 -12.49
C VAL A 108 25.14 -1.69 -13.47
N LYS A 109 24.47 -2.83 -13.37
CA LYS A 109 23.42 -3.21 -14.33
C LYS A 109 22.21 -2.29 -14.30
N VAL A 110 21.77 -1.88 -13.10
CA VAL A 110 20.50 -1.15 -12.93
C VAL A 110 20.77 0.36 -12.89
N LEU A 111 21.67 0.81 -12.01
CA LEU A 111 21.83 2.23 -11.75
C LEU A 111 22.73 2.92 -12.77
N VAL A 112 23.83 2.26 -13.17
CA VAL A 112 24.82 2.88 -14.06
C VAL A 112 24.42 2.71 -15.53
N GLU A 113 24.25 1.46 -15.97
CA GLU A 113 24.04 1.15 -17.40
C GLU A 113 22.63 1.46 -17.91
N LYS A 114 21.60 1.30 -17.07
CA LYS A 114 20.20 1.47 -17.48
C LYS A 114 19.58 2.79 -17.07
N LEU A 115 19.80 3.24 -15.84
CA LEU A 115 19.18 4.45 -15.34
C LEU A 115 20.10 5.66 -15.35
N HIS A 116 21.37 5.48 -15.72
CA HIS A 116 22.41 6.53 -15.77
C HIS A 116 22.34 7.42 -14.52
N ALA A 117 22.26 6.79 -13.35
CA ALA A 117 22.02 7.46 -12.09
C ALA A 117 23.00 8.61 -11.86
N ARG A 118 22.48 9.81 -11.61
CA ARG A 118 23.25 10.99 -11.19
C ARG A 118 23.29 11.08 -9.66
N ALA A 119 22.23 10.66 -9.02
CA ALA A 119 22.14 10.53 -7.58
C ALA A 119 21.18 9.39 -7.20
N VAL A 120 21.45 8.77 -6.04
CA VAL A 120 20.59 7.77 -5.42
C VAL A 120 20.19 8.27 -4.04
N VAL A 121 18.88 8.27 -3.75
CA VAL A 121 18.33 8.81 -2.50
C VAL A 121 17.73 7.66 -1.71
N GLU A 122 18.26 7.41 -0.49
CA GLU A 122 17.85 6.28 0.34
C GLU A 122 17.77 6.61 1.83
N GLY A 123 17.09 5.75 2.58
CA GLY A 123 17.12 5.79 4.04
C GLY A 123 18.37 5.12 4.60
N PRO A 124 18.76 5.41 5.86
CA PRO A 124 20.01 4.89 6.47
C PRO A 124 19.99 3.36 6.63
N ASN A 125 18.81 2.75 6.67
CA ASN A 125 18.62 1.30 6.84
C ASN A 125 18.50 0.54 5.51
N PHE A 126 18.73 1.20 4.37
CA PHE A 126 18.64 0.58 3.05
C PHE A 126 19.62 -0.59 2.92
N ARG A 127 19.11 -1.69 2.34
CA ARG A 127 19.86 -2.91 2.07
C ARG A 127 19.55 -3.43 0.68
N PHE A 128 20.56 -3.91 -0.04
CA PHE A 128 20.40 -4.41 -1.41
C PHE A 128 21.40 -5.51 -1.75
N GLY A 129 21.21 -6.11 -2.93
CA GLY A 129 22.05 -7.19 -3.43
C GLY A 129 21.83 -8.52 -2.70
N HIS A 130 22.63 -9.52 -3.08
CA HIS A 130 22.51 -10.87 -2.55
C HIS A 130 22.63 -10.86 -1.00
N ARG A 131 21.65 -11.54 -0.34
CA ARG A 131 21.53 -11.62 1.12
C ARG A 131 21.52 -10.27 1.84
N ALA A 132 21.10 -9.20 1.15
CA ALA A 132 21.08 -7.84 1.71
C ALA A 132 22.49 -7.36 2.16
N ALA A 133 23.54 -7.80 1.48
CA ALA A 133 24.93 -7.51 1.85
C ALA A 133 25.31 -6.05 1.58
N GLY A 134 24.69 -5.39 0.57
CA GLY A 134 24.90 -3.98 0.28
C GLY A 134 24.23 -3.07 1.32
N THR A 135 24.92 -2.02 1.69
CA THR A 135 24.48 -0.97 2.63
C THR A 135 24.52 0.39 1.94
N VAL A 136 24.03 1.44 2.61
CA VAL A 136 24.20 2.83 2.14
C VAL A 136 25.68 3.19 2.00
N GLY A 137 26.54 2.72 2.90
CA GLY A 137 28.00 2.90 2.80
C GLY A 137 28.57 2.23 1.55
N THR A 138 28.21 0.96 1.29
CA THR A 138 28.57 0.26 0.04
C THR A 138 28.08 1.02 -1.19
N LEU A 139 26.86 1.57 -1.14
CA LEU A 139 26.30 2.36 -2.24
C LEU A 139 27.11 3.63 -2.48
N ALA A 140 27.55 4.31 -1.41
CA ALA A 140 28.36 5.53 -1.50
C ALA A 140 29.78 5.26 -2.08
N GLU A 141 30.41 4.15 -1.68
CA GLU A 141 31.70 3.72 -2.24
C GLU A 141 31.59 3.44 -3.75
N LEU A 142 30.54 2.72 -4.16
CA LEU A 142 30.26 2.45 -5.57
C LEU A 142 29.88 3.74 -6.32
N GLY A 143 29.16 4.67 -5.67
CA GLY A 143 28.86 5.99 -6.20
C GLY A 143 30.11 6.78 -6.54
N GLY A 144 31.09 6.78 -5.64
CA GLY A 144 32.41 7.38 -5.90
C GLY A 144 33.16 6.75 -7.08
N THR A 145 32.99 5.43 -7.28
CA THR A 145 33.60 4.69 -8.38
C THR A 145 32.93 4.97 -9.73
N TYR A 146 31.60 5.02 -9.76
CA TYR A 146 30.82 5.11 -10.99
C TYR A 146 30.23 6.50 -11.28
N GLY A 147 30.50 7.48 -10.43
CA GLY A 147 30.18 8.90 -10.68
C GLY A 147 28.74 9.28 -10.39
N PHE A 148 28.12 8.73 -9.34
CA PHE A 148 26.82 9.18 -8.81
C PHE A 148 26.89 9.51 -7.32
N ASP A 149 26.07 10.46 -6.89
CA ASP A 149 25.99 10.88 -5.49
C ASP A 149 25.01 9.99 -4.70
N VAL A 150 25.21 9.85 -3.39
CA VAL A 150 24.27 9.17 -2.49
C VAL A 150 23.76 10.16 -1.45
N VAL A 151 22.45 10.35 -1.43
CA VAL A 151 21.75 11.22 -0.48
C VAL A 151 21.02 10.35 0.53
N VAL A 152 21.40 10.48 1.81
CA VAL A 152 20.78 9.74 2.90
C VAL A 152 19.68 10.60 3.54
N VAL A 153 18.48 10.04 3.69
CA VAL A 153 17.33 10.71 4.30
C VAL A 153 17.06 10.10 5.66
N ASP A 154 17.03 10.92 6.70
CA ASP A 154 16.75 10.46 8.05
C ASP A 154 15.35 9.85 8.19
N LEU A 155 15.21 8.91 9.12
CA LEU A 155 13.93 8.26 9.39
C LEU A 155 12.95 9.23 10.04
N VAL A 156 11.67 9.11 9.66
CA VAL A 156 10.56 9.82 10.33
C VAL A 156 9.93 8.89 11.34
N GLU A 157 9.84 9.37 12.58
CA GLU A 157 9.23 8.66 13.69
C GLU A 157 7.79 9.13 13.96
N ARG A 158 6.98 8.24 14.52
CA ARG A 158 5.63 8.55 15.01
C ARG A 158 5.73 9.33 16.31
N GLY A 159 4.88 10.36 16.48
CA GLY A 159 4.80 11.17 17.70
C GLY A 159 5.63 12.45 17.66
N ALA A 160 5.45 13.30 18.70
CA ALA A 160 6.19 14.54 18.85
C ALA A 160 7.64 14.27 19.30
N ALA A 161 8.60 14.94 18.67
CA ALA A 161 10.00 14.99 19.09
C ALA A 161 10.81 13.68 19.05
N GLY A 162 10.58 12.79 18.05
CA GLY A 162 11.54 11.71 17.75
C GLY A 162 11.63 10.61 18.83
N SER A 163 10.57 10.40 19.60
CA SER A 163 10.52 9.38 20.66
C SER A 163 9.68 8.14 20.32
N GLY A 164 9.24 8.03 19.06
CA GLY A 164 8.31 7.00 18.61
C GLY A 164 8.93 5.94 17.72
N GLU A 165 8.12 4.94 17.35
CA GLU A 165 8.50 3.90 16.40
C GLU A 165 8.58 4.51 14.97
N PRO A 166 9.64 4.19 14.17
CA PRO A 166 9.75 4.70 12.80
C PRO A 166 8.59 4.26 11.92
N PHE A 167 8.10 5.15 11.06
CA PHE A 167 7.11 4.78 10.06
C PHE A 167 7.67 3.69 9.13
N SER A 168 7.03 2.54 9.12
CA SER A 168 7.45 1.38 8.33
C SER A 168 6.25 0.56 7.84
N SER A 169 6.42 -0.21 6.76
CA SER A 169 5.39 -1.15 6.32
C SER A 169 5.05 -2.20 7.39
N SER A 170 6.00 -2.57 8.25
CA SER A 170 5.76 -3.50 9.36
C SER A 170 4.87 -2.89 10.44
N LEU A 171 5.09 -1.62 10.80
CA LEU A 171 4.22 -0.87 11.70
C LEU A 171 2.79 -0.81 11.13
N VAL A 172 2.64 -0.40 9.88
CA VAL A 172 1.32 -0.29 9.23
C VAL A 172 0.59 -1.63 9.24
N ARG A 173 1.26 -2.74 8.89
CA ARG A 173 0.66 -4.07 8.91
C ARG A 173 0.21 -4.50 10.31
N ARG A 174 1.00 -4.21 11.33
CA ARG A 174 0.64 -4.50 12.73
C ARG A 174 -0.60 -3.74 13.14
N LEU A 175 -0.65 -2.42 12.91
CA LEU A 175 -1.80 -1.57 13.24
C LEU A 175 -3.09 -2.05 12.53
N ILE A 176 -3.00 -2.40 11.24
CA ILE A 176 -4.12 -2.97 10.49
C ILE A 176 -4.57 -4.31 11.11
N ALA A 177 -3.64 -5.20 11.41
CA ALA A 177 -3.94 -6.50 12.01
C ALA A 177 -4.59 -6.40 13.39
N GLU A 178 -4.28 -5.35 14.15
CA GLU A 178 -4.87 -5.00 15.44
C GLU A 178 -6.21 -4.26 15.31
N GLY A 179 -6.61 -3.81 14.10
CA GLY A 179 -7.81 -3.02 13.86
C GLY A 179 -7.64 -1.52 14.14
N ASP A 180 -6.43 -1.07 14.47
CA ASP A 180 -6.10 0.36 14.62
C ASP A 180 -5.93 1.03 13.25
N VAL A 181 -7.06 1.21 12.57
CA VAL A 181 -7.10 1.85 11.24
C VAL A 181 -6.75 3.34 11.29
N ARG A 182 -6.96 4.01 12.44
CA ARG A 182 -6.55 5.41 12.65
C ARG A 182 -5.04 5.53 12.74
N GLY A 183 -4.40 4.70 13.55
CA GLY A 183 -2.94 4.65 13.63
C GLY A 183 -2.30 4.26 12.29
N ALA A 184 -2.91 3.32 11.57
CA ALA A 184 -2.48 2.98 10.21
C ALA A 184 -2.62 4.17 9.26
N ALA A 185 -3.71 4.93 9.31
CA ALA A 185 -3.90 6.13 8.51
C ALA A 185 -2.89 7.24 8.84
N GLU A 186 -2.55 7.43 10.12
CA GLU A 186 -1.47 8.33 10.53
C GLU A 186 -0.14 7.93 9.88
N ALA A 187 0.22 6.65 9.93
CA ALA A 187 1.46 6.15 9.36
C ALA A 187 1.49 6.22 7.82
N LEU A 188 0.34 6.01 7.18
CA LEU A 188 0.17 6.10 5.73
C LEU A 188 0.04 7.54 5.22
N GLY A 189 -0.37 8.49 6.06
CA GLY A 189 -0.77 9.85 5.64
C GLY A 189 -2.12 9.90 4.91
N ARG A 190 -2.90 8.81 4.96
CA ARG A 190 -4.23 8.64 4.35
C ARG A 190 -4.92 7.40 4.91
N PRO A 191 -6.25 7.24 4.77
CA PRO A 191 -6.94 6.00 5.14
C PRO A 191 -6.33 4.76 4.46
N HIS A 192 -6.30 3.64 5.18
CA HIS A 192 -5.96 2.35 4.59
C HIS A 192 -7.05 1.92 3.62
N ARG A 193 -6.65 1.46 2.43
CA ARG A 193 -7.55 1.07 1.34
C ARG A 193 -7.42 -0.41 1.02
N VAL A 194 -8.58 -1.07 0.92
CA VAL A 194 -8.70 -2.43 0.36
C VAL A 194 -9.50 -2.34 -0.94
N GLU A 195 -9.04 -3.02 -1.96
CA GLU A 195 -9.64 -3.00 -3.30
C GLU A 195 -10.03 -4.41 -3.73
N GLY A 196 -11.04 -4.52 -4.58
CA GLY A 196 -11.48 -5.80 -5.11
C GLY A 196 -12.68 -5.69 -6.04
N ILE A 197 -13.11 -6.84 -6.54
CA ILE A 197 -14.33 -6.97 -7.36
C ILE A 197 -15.49 -7.31 -6.44
N VAL A 198 -16.64 -6.70 -6.68
CA VAL A 198 -17.86 -7.05 -5.94
C VAL A 198 -18.41 -8.37 -6.45
N VAL A 199 -18.58 -9.31 -5.54
CA VAL A 199 -19.10 -10.66 -5.82
C VAL A 199 -20.44 -10.89 -5.12
N HIS A 200 -21.17 -11.93 -5.57
CA HIS A 200 -22.40 -12.32 -4.91
C HIS A 200 -22.09 -12.91 -3.52
N GLY A 201 -22.66 -12.29 -2.50
CA GLY A 201 -22.68 -12.79 -1.13
C GLY A 201 -23.96 -13.58 -0.80
N ALA A 202 -24.20 -13.80 0.49
CA ALA A 202 -25.38 -14.53 0.99
C ALA A 202 -26.72 -13.78 0.78
N ARG A 203 -26.72 -12.57 0.23
CA ARG A 203 -27.89 -11.70 -0.08
C ARG A 203 -28.78 -11.32 1.11
N ARG A 204 -28.45 -11.73 2.34
CA ARG A 204 -29.26 -11.46 3.55
C ARG A 204 -29.49 -9.95 3.79
N GLY A 205 -28.47 -9.12 3.57
CA GLY A 205 -28.58 -7.67 3.75
C GLY A 205 -29.58 -7.03 2.78
N ARG A 206 -29.71 -7.53 1.55
CA ARG A 206 -30.67 -7.02 0.57
C ARG A 206 -32.12 -7.27 0.99
N GLU A 207 -32.40 -8.44 1.56
CA GLU A 207 -33.73 -8.79 2.09
C GLU A 207 -34.10 -7.93 3.30
N LEU A 208 -33.12 -7.44 4.04
CA LEU A 208 -33.26 -6.58 5.21
C LEU A 208 -33.21 -5.07 4.87
N GLY A 209 -33.16 -4.69 3.58
CA GLY A 209 -33.08 -3.29 3.15
C GLY A 209 -31.72 -2.63 3.33
N ILE A 210 -30.67 -3.41 3.63
CA ILE A 210 -29.29 -2.94 3.83
C ILE A 210 -28.38 -3.71 2.85
N PRO A 211 -28.42 -3.38 1.54
CA PRO A 211 -27.63 -4.08 0.53
C PRO A 211 -26.13 -3.83 0.75
N THR A 212 -25.35 -4.90 0.88
CA THR A 212 -23.89 -4.83 1.04
C THR A 212 -23.15 -5.26 -0.23
N ALA A 213 -22.08 -4.56 -0.55
CA ALA A 213 -21.10 -4.98 -1.54
C ALA A 213 -20.10 -5.95 -0.86
N ASN A 214 -20.05 -7.19 -1.33
CA ASN A 214 -19.10 -8.19 -0.85
C ASN A 214 -17.85 -8.15 -1.74
N LEU A 215 -16.70 -7.83 -1.18
CA LEU A 215 -15.46 -7.68 -1.93
C LEU A 215 -14.67 -8.99 -2.00
N ASP A 216 -14.43 -9.48 -3.22
CA ASP A 216 -13.32 -10.38 -3.49
C ASP A 216 -12.05 -9.55 -3.59
N THR A 217 -11.34 -9.44 -2.48
CA THR A 217 -10.20 -8.54 -2.33
C THR A 217 -8.99 -9.02 -3.13
N VAL A 218 -8.14 -8.08 -3.56
CA VAL A 218 -6.84 -8.44 -4.16
C VAL A 218 -6.13 -9.46 -3.28
N PRO A 219 -5.58 -10.53 -3.86
CA PRO A 219 -4.86 -11.57 -3.10
C PRO A 219 -3.82 -10.97 -2.16
N HIS A 220 -3.74 -11.54 -0.97
CA HIS A 220 -2.82 -11.11 0.10
C HIS A 220 -3.02 -9.68 0.63
N SER A 221 -4.13 -8.99 0.30
CA SER A 221 -4.41 -7.67 0.88
C SER A 221 -4.38 -7.70 2.41
N ALA A 222 -3.78 -6.67 3.01
CA ALA A 222 -3.84 -6.44 4.45
C ALA A 222 -5.27 -5.98 4.81
N VAL A 223 -6.07 -6.90 5.35
CA VAL A 223 -7.45 -6.64 5.79
C VAL A 223 -7.43 -6.43 7.31
N PRO A 224 -8.11 -5.40 7.85
CA PRO A 224 -8.18 -5.13 9.28
C PRO A 224 -8.72 -6.29 10.12
N ALA A 225 -8.56 -6.21 11.44
CA ALA A 225 -9.17 -7.14 12.37
C ALA A 225 -10.67 -7.25 12.19
N ASP A 226 -11.28 -8.35 12.65
CA ASP A 226 -12.71 -8.58 12.59
C ASP A 226 -13.47 -7.49 13.38
N GLY A 227 -14.49 -6.90 12.77
CA GLY A 227 -15.27 -5.82 13.36
C GLY A 227 -16.07 -5.01 12.35
N VAL A 228 -16.72 -3.99 12.86
CA VAL A 228 -17.45 -2.97 12.09
C VAL A 228 -16.62 -1.69 12.10
N TYR A 229 -16.50 -1.07 10.94
CA TYR A 229 -15.71 0.15 10.72
C TYR A 229 -16.54 1.22 10.01
N ALA A 230 -16.24 2.46 10.31
CA ALA A 230 -16.66 3.60 9.51
C ALA A 230 -15.63 3.87 8.41
N GLY A 231 -16.08 4.26 7.23
CA GLY A 231 -15.19 4.60 6.12
C GLY A 231 -15.95 4.98 4.86
N TRP A 232 -15.36 4.70 3.72
CA TRP A 232 -15.96 5.04 2.43
C TRP A 232 -15.85 3.88 1.45
N LEU A 233 -16.89 3.74 0.65
CA LEU A 233 -16.90 2.93 -0.56
C LEU A 233 -16.71 3.84 -1.78
N THR A 234 -15.78 3.52 -2.64
CA THR A 234 -15.57 4.19 -3.92
C THR A 234 -15.90 3.23 -5.06
N ALA A 235 -16.85 3.61 -5.90
CA ALA A 235 -17.25 2.87 -7.09
C ALA A 235 -17.49 3.86 -8.25
N ALA A 236 -17.06 3.53 -9.46
CA ALA A 236 -17.18 4.37 -10.66
C ALA A 236 -16.77 5.84 -10.46
N GLY A 237 -15.79 6.08 -9.59
CA GLY A 237 -15.30 7.44 -9.27
C GLY A 237 -16.09 8.19 -8.20
N GLU A 238 -17.24 7.68 -7.76
CA GLU A 238 -18.05 8.25 -6.66
C GLU A 238 -17.57 7.68 -5.32
N ARG A 239 -17.32 8.57 -4.34
CA ARG A 239 -16.94 8.21 -2.97
C ARG A 239 -18.09 8.42 -2.02
N MET A 240 -18.58 7.35 -1.41
CA MET A 240 -19.78 7.30 -0.57
C MET A 240 -19.42 6.89 0.86
N PRO A 241 -19.98 7.53 1.92
CA PRO A 241 -19.85 7.04 3.29
C PRO A 241 -20.36 5.59 3.39
N ALA A 242 -19.64 4.75 4.12
CA ALA A 242 -19.96 3.33 4.22
C ALA A 242 -19.73 2.75 5.60
N ALA A 243 -20.64 1.88 6.03
CA ALA A 243 -20.41 0.95 7.12
C ALA A 243 -19.74 -0.31 6.56
N ILE A 244 -18.57 -0.65 7.12
CA ILE A 244 -17.73 -1.73 6.61
C ILE A 244 -17.67 -2.84 7.65
N SER A 245 -18.09 -4.05 7.28
CA SER A 245 -17.95 -5.24 8.12
C SER A 245 -16.76 -6.07 7.65
N VAL A 246 -15.89 -6.43 8.58
CA VAL A 246 -14.81 -7.39 8.38
C VAL A 246 -15.05 -8.59 9.27
N GLY A 247 -15.07 -9.78 8.69
CA GLY A 247 -15.30 -11.02 9.45
C GLY A 247 -14.79 -12.24 8.71
N THR A 248 -14.65 -13.34 9.44
CA THR A 248 -14.34 -14.65 8.86
C THR A 248 -15.62 -15.32 8.40
N ASN A 249 -15.70 -15.69 7.13
CA ASN A 249 -16.86 -16.43 6.60
C ASN A 249 -16.56 -17.94 6.61
N PRO A 250 -17.32 -18.76 7.40
CA PRO A 250 -17.16 -20.21 7.45
C PRO A 250 -17.36 -20.88 6.09
N HIS A 251 -18.15 -20.29 5.18
CA HIS A 251 -18.47 -20.84 3.87
C HIS A 251 -17.31 -20.84 2.88
N PHE A 252 -16.25 -20.07 3.14
CA PHE A 252 -15.02 -20.05 2.34
C PHE A 252 -13.83 -20.76 3.03
N GLY A 253 -14.09 -21.82 3.78
CA GLY A 253 -13.04 -22.59 4.46
C GLY A 253 -12.46 -21.92 5.72
N GLY A 254 -13.10 -20.87 6.24
CA GLY A 254 -12.83 -20.29 7.57
C GLY A 254 -11.51 -19.54 7.76
N THR A 255 -10.68 -19.45 6.72
CA THR A 255 -9.32 -18.86 6.84
C THR A 255 -9.20 -17.47 6.19
N ARG A 256 -10.15 -17.06 5.33
CA ARG A 256 -10.11 -15.78 4.64
C ARG A 256 -11.12 -14.82 5.26
N ARG A 257 -10.66 -13.60 5.59
CA ARG A 257 -11.55 -12.50 5.98
C ARG A 257 -12.32 -12.00 4.77
N THR A 258 -13.62 -11.73 4.96
CA THR A 258 -14.48 -11.05 3.99
C THR A 258 -14.58 -9.58 4.35
N VAL A 259 -14.69 -8.73 3.35
CA VAL A 259 -14.95 -7.30 3.50
C VAL A 259 -16.29 -7.02 2.84
N GLU A 260 -17.26 -6.57 3.62
CA GLU A 260 -18.58 -6.18 3.18
C GLU A 260 -18.81 -4.71 3.46
N ALA A 261 -19.23 -3.94 2.45
CA ALA A 261 -19.46 -2.50 2.58
C ALA A 261 -20.91 -2.14 2.24
N TYR A 262 -21.57 -1.46 3.16
CA TYR A 262 -22.88 -0.84 2.94
C TYR A 262 -22.69 0.66 2.70
N ALA A 263 -22.97 1.13 1.49
CA ALA A 263 -22.98 2.56 1.18
C ALA A 263 -24.21 3.20 1.81
N LEU A 264 -24.00 4.17 2.71
CA LEU A 264 -25.09 4.81 3.44
C LEU A 264 -26.04 5.53 2.49
N ASP A 265 -27.34 5.35 2.76
CA ASP A 265 -28.42 6.03 2.04
C ASP A 265 -28.49 5.72 0.52
N ARG A 266 -27.84 4.63 0.08
CA ARG A 266 -27.85 4.18 -1.32
C ARG A 266 -28.46 2.77 -1.42
N THR A 267 -29.57 2.67 -2.12
CA THR A 267 -30.25 1.39 -2.42
C THR A 267 -30.31 1.09 -3.92
N ASP A 268 -29.86 2.03 -4.73
CA ASP A 268 -29.90 2.05 -6.19
C ASP A 268 -28.66 1.46 -6.85
N LEU A 269 -27.66 1.05 -6.05
CA LEU A 269 -26.38 0.62 -6.58
C LEU A 269 -26.44 -0.83 -7.10
N ASP A 270 -25.99 -1.02 -8.34
CA ASP A 270 -25.65 -2.32 -8.89
C ASP A 270 -24.13 -2.37 -9.12
N LEU A 271 -23.41 -3.00 -8.19
CA LEU A 271 -21.96 -3.03 -8.15
C LEU A 271 -21.37 -4.39 -8.50
N TYR A 272 -22.17 -5.39 -8.84
CA TYR A 272 -21.67 -6.72 -9.19
C TYR A 272 -20.69 -6.67 -10.35
N ASP A 273 -19.62 -7.44 -10.23
CA ASP A 273 -18.51 -7.53 -11.18
C ASP A 273 -17.75 -6.22 -11.39
N GLN A 274 -18.05 -5.18 -10.61
CA GLN A 274 -17.33 -3.91 -10.66
C GLN A 274 -16.14 -3.90 -9.69
N TRP A 275 -15.09 -3.22 -10.10
CA TRP A 275 -13.94 -2.90 -9.24
C TRP A 275 -14.32 -1.76 -8.30
N VAL A 276 -14.15 -1.99 -7.01
CA VAL A 276 -14.43 -1.00 -5.97
C VAL A 276 -13.27 -0.88 -4.98
N ALA A 277 -13.24 0.22 -4.26
CA ALA A 277 -12.29 0.46 -3.19
C ALA A 277 -13.01 0.80 -1.89
N VAL A 278 -12.51 0.27 -0.78
CA VAL A 278 -13.00 0.56 0.58
C VAL A 278 -11.89 1.21 1.38
N ASP A 279 -12.12 2.43 1.84
CA ASP A 279 -11.23 3.20 2.70
C ASP A 279 -11.67 3.07 4.16
N PHE A 280 -10.82 2.56 5.05
CA PHE A 280 -11.07 2.41 6.47
C PHE A 280 -10.71 3.67 7.24
N HIS A 281 -11.65 4.23 8.00
CA HIS A 281 -11.46 5.46 8.77
C HIS A 281 -11.37 5.22 10.27
N SER A 282 -12.38 4.56 10.85
CA SER A 282 -12.48 4.36 12.29
C SER A 282 -13.07 3.01 12.63
N PHE A 283 -12.57 2.39 13.68
CA PHE A 283 -13.19 1.21 14.29
C PHE A 283 -14.46 1.64 15.03
N VAL A 284 -15.57 0.92 14.83
CA VAL A 284 -16.86 1.15 15.50
C VAL A 284 -17.05 0.15 16.64
N ARG A 285 -16.94 -1.13 16.35
CA ARG A 285 -17.06 -2.23 17.34
C ARG A 285 -16.51 -3.56 16.82
N GLY A 286 -16.33 -4.49 17.72
CA GLY A 286 -16.06 -5.90 17.38
C GLY A 286 -17.27 -6.63 16.77
N GLN A 287 -17.04 -7.81 16.21
CA GLN A 287 -18.12 -8.71 15.78
C GLN A 287 -18.94 -9.18 16.98
N GLN A 288 -20.27 -9.31 16.79
CA GLN A 288 -21.22 -9.78 17.78
C GLN A 288 -22.14 -10.82 17.16
N ALA A 289 -22.51 -11.84 17.94
CA ALA A 289 -23.59 -12.74 17.61
C ALA A 289 -24.92 -12.17 18.15
N PHE A 290 -26.01 -12.41 17.46
CA PHE A 290 -27.34 -11.96 17.84
C PHE A 290 -28.28 -13.18 17.89
N ASP A 291 -29.12 -13.24 18.90
CA ASP A 291 -30.08 -14.34 19.08
C ASP A 291 -31.33 -14.14 18.25
N THR A 292 -31.67 -12.86 17.93
CA THR A 292 -32.86 -12.48 17.16
C THR A 292 -32.51 -11.56 15.99
N LEU A 293 -33.38 -11.57 14.97
CA LEU A 293 -33.31 -10.66 13.84
C LEU A 293 -33.49 -9.18 14.28
N GLU A 294 -34.39 -8.97 15.25
CA GLU A 294 -34.70 -7.64 15.78
C GLU A 294 -33.43 -7.00 16.42
N GLU A 295 -32.75 -7.74 17.29
CA GLU A 295 -31.47 -7.29 17.88
C GLU A 295 -30.39 -6.96 16.83
N LEU A 296 -30.31 -7.78 15.78
CA LEU A 296 -29.39 -7.51 14.66
C LEU A 296 -29.73 -6.20 13.97
N LEU A 297 -31.01 -5.96 13.62
CA LEU A 297 -31.46 -4.76 12.91
C LEU A 297 -31.28 -3.50 13.75
N ASP A 298 -31.60 -3.55 15.04
CA ASP A 298 -31.42 -2.44 15.97
C ASP A 298 -29.93 -2.06 16.05
N ARG A 299 -29.06 -3.05 16.19
CA ARG A 299 -27.62 -2.83 16.25
C ARG A 299 -27.06 -2.27 14.95
N MET A 300 -27.49 -2.79 13.80
CA MET A 300 -27.13 -2.23 12.50
C MET A 300 -27.56 -0.77 12.37
N GLY A 301 -28.76 -0.41 12.87
CA GLY A 301 -29.23 0.97 12.92
C GLY A 301 -28.33 1.88 13.76
N GLU A 302 -27.86 1.39 14.92
CA GLU A 302 -26.88 2.11 15.75
C GLU A 302 -25.56 2.30 15.04
N ASP A 303 -25.03 1.24 14.42
CA ASP A 303 -23.79 1.28 13.66
C ASP A 303 -23.87 2.32 12.53
N ILE A 304 -24.95 2.33 11.75
CA ILE A 304 -25.18 3.29 10.66
C ILE A 304 -25.19 4.73 11.20
N ARG A 305 -25.88 4.99 12.32
CA ARG A 305 -25.85 6.33 12.95
C ARG A 305 -24.43 6.74 13.33
N ARG A 306 -23.68 5.83 13.96
CA ARG A 306 -22.31 6.09 14.36
C ARG A 306 -21.37 6.30 13.20
N VAL A 307 -21.49 5.51 12.14
CA VAL A 307 -20.72 5.68 10.89
C VAL A 307 -21.00 7.06 10.28
N ARG A 308 -22.27 7.48 10.23
CA ARG A 308 -22.65 8.79 9.68
C ARG A 308 -22.00 9.95 10.46
N GLU A 309 -21.94 9.86 11.80
CA GLU A 309 -21.22 10.86 12.60
C GLU A 309 -19.74 10.91 12.26
N LEU A 310 -19.06 9.74 12.29
CA LEU A 310 -17.63 9.62 12.07
C LEU A 310 -17.17 10.04 10.64
N THR A 311 -18.04 9.88 9.64
CA THR A 311 -17.72 10.25 8.26
C THR A 311 -18.07 11.69 7.89
N ARG A 312 -18.85 12.41 8.72
CA ARG A 312 -19.15 13.84 8.55
C ARG A 312 -18.03 14.75 9.05
N GLU A 313 -17.27 14.28 10.03
CA GLU A 313 -16.19 15.05 10.68
C GLU A 313 -14.84 14.97 9.91
N SER A 314 -14.82 14.39 8.70
CA SER A 314 -13.59 14.00 7.98
C SER A 314 -13.39 14.75 6.67
#